data_86eefcd6ab123cf79dc4c7e181c8a5df
#
_entry.id   86eefcd6ab123cf79dc4c7e181c8a5df
#
_cell.length_a   1.000
_cell.length_b   1.000
_cell.length_c   1.000
_cell.angle_alpha   90.00
_cell.angle_beta   90.00
_cell.angle_gamma   90.00
#
_symmetry.space_group_name_H-M   'P 1'
#
loop_
_entity.id
_entity.type
_entity.pdbx_description
1 polymer ?
#
loop_
_entity_poly.entity_id
_entity_poly.type
_entity_poly.pdbx_seq_one_letter_code
_entity_poly.pdbx_strand_id
1 'polypeptide(L)'
;MDVNERLYALARQAGGARRYLLMQTSDAADAAGDRFQQMLAEVGLAPMPVKIHKLPAPFWPVLIALDLDQGTHSALSALAVDMAIADTAPQAMEHGQIQRTCAWIFSNAPVGELARHLATTAIARHLPSHKARWLRYYDPLVADLFWQACAPEQLAYFLRDIACLAYIDRWQTLQVVRPPDSCVPAAALPATAWERLDGIG
;
A
#
# COMPACT_ATOMS: atom_id res chain seq x y z
N MET A 1 -21.77 0.07 7.91
CA MET A 1 -21.04 -1.05 7.22
C MET A 1 -19.62 -1.04 7.78
N ASP A 2 -19.23 -2.13 8.36
CA ASP A 2 -17.91 -2.33 8.94
C ASP A 2 -16.80 -2.24 7.86
N VAL A 3 -15.57 -1.91 8.27
CA VAL A 3 -14.41 -1.80 7.36
C VAL A 3 -14.16 -3.13 6.63
N ASN A 4 -14.24 -4.25 7.34
CA ASN A 4 -14.09 -5.57 6.74
C ASN A 4 -15.14 -5.85 5.66
N GLU A 5 -16.43 -5.55 5.93
CA GLU A 5 -17.50 -5.69 4.94
C GLU A 5 -17.23 -4.86 3.67
N ARG A 6 -16.72 -3.64 3.85
CA ARG A 6 -16.33 -2.77 2.72
C ARG A 6 -15.17 -3.36 1.92
N LEU A 7 -14.14 -3.90 2.57
CA LEU A 7 -13.03 -4.58 1.90
C LEU A 7 -13.50 -5.81 1.11
N TYR A 8 -14.41 -6.60 1.67
CA TYR A 8 -15.05 -7.72 0.94
C TYR A 8 -15.87 -7.23 -0.27
N ALA A 9 -16.61 -6.13 -0.12
CA ALA A 9 -17.34 -5.55 -1.23
C ALA A 9 -16.42 -5.08 -2.35
N LEU A 10 -15.30 -4.43 -2.01
CA LEU A 10 -14.25 -4.02 -2.97
C LEU A 10 -13.64 -5.23 -3.68
N ALA A 11 -13.37 -6.32 -2.95
CA ALA A 11 -12.87 -7.56 -3.52
C ALA A 11 -13.80 -8.13 -4.59
N ARG A 12 -15.10 -8.13 -4.34
CA ARG A 12 -16.10 -8.57 -5.33
C ARG A 12 -16.18 -7.64 -6.53
N GLN A 13 -16.13 -6.32 -6.32
CA GLN A 13 -16.14 -5.31 -7.39
C GLN A 13 -14.90 -5.37 -8.28
N ALA A 14 -13.75 -5.76 -7.75
CA ALA A 14 -12.50 -5.88 -8.48
C ALA A 14 -12.44 -7.10 -9.43
N GLY A 15 -13.55 -7.87 -9.58
CA GLY A 15 -13.75 -8.79 -10.70
C GLY A 15 -12.68 -9.87 -10.86
N GLY A 16 -12.25 -10.54 -9.76
CA GLY A 16 -11.23 -11.60 -9.81
C GLY A 16 -9.78 -11.09 -9.69
N ALA A 17 -9.58 -9.81 -9.43
CA ALA A 17 -8.27 -9.28 -9.09
C ALA A 17 -7.70 -9.99 -7.84
N ARG A 18 -6.41 -10.24 -7.86
CA ARG A 18 -5.66 -10.75 -6.70
C ARG A 18 -5.67 -9.71 -5.60
N ARG A 19 -5.62 -10.16 -4.37
CA ARG A 19 -5.72 -9.32 -3.17
C ARG A 19 -4.40 -9.37 -2.44
N TYR A 20 -3.87 -8.20 -2.12
CA TYR A 20 -2.59 -8.06 -1.43
C TYR A 20 -2.75 -7.14 -0.24
N LEU A 21 -2.13 -7.51 0.86
CA LEU A 21 -1.94 -6.65 2.02
C LEU A 21 -0.52 -6.07 1.95
N LEU A 22 -0.40 -4.76 1.94
CA LEU A 22 0.88 -4.05 2.02
C LEU A 22 1.14 -3.64 3.46
N MET A 23 2.26 -4.07 4.01
CA MET A 23 2.63 -3.79 5.39
C MET A 23 4.02 -3.17 5.48
N GLN A 24 4.18 -2.25 6.41
CA GLN A 24 5.48 -1.75 6.86
C GLN A 24 6.00 -2.68 7.95
N THR A 25 7.22 -3.17 7.81
CA THR A 25 7.89 -3.87 8.90
C THR A 25 8.20 -2.89 10.03
N SER A 26 7.99 -3.31 11.26
CA SER A 26 8.30 -2.51 12.45
C SER A 26 9.00 -3.40 13.46
N ASP A 27 10.04 -2.86 14.09
CA ASP A 27 10.72 -3.51 15.22
C ASP A 27 9.93 -3.36 16.55
N ALA A 28 8.80 -2.64 16.51
CA ALA A 28 7.96 -2.48 17.71
C ALA A 28 7.26 -3.82 18.00
N ALA A 29 7.80 -4.51 18.99
CA ALA A 29 7.17 -5.72 19.55
C ALA A 29 5.92 -5.31 20.32
N ASP A 30 4.76 -5.72 19.84
CA ASP A 30 3.50 -5.66 20.57
C ASP A 30 2.68 -6.93 20.31
N ALA A 31 1.69 -7.17 21.18
CA ALA A 31 0.89 -8.38 21.13
C ALA A 31 0.12 -8.55 19.79
N ALA A 32 -0.27 -7.45 19.13
CA ALA A 32 -0.98 -7.49 17.85
C ALA A 32 -0.02 -7.87 16.70
N GLY A 33 1.18 -7.29 16.69
CA GLY A 33 2.23 -7.64 15.73
C GLY A 33 2.69 -9.08 15.88
N ASP A 34 2.94 -9.53 17.11
CA ASP A 34 3.34 -10.92 17.41
C ASP A 34 2.26 -11.91 16.94
N ARG A 35 0.98 -11.62 17.25
CA ARG A 35 -0.14 -12.43 16.80
C ARG A 35 -0.25 -12.47 15.28
N PHE A 36 -0.04 -11.33 14.61
CA PHE A 36 -0.06 -11.25 13.15
C PHE A 36 1.04 -12.14 12.54
N GLN A 37 2.27 -12.06 13.06
CA GLN A 37 3.38 -12.89 12.60
C GLN A 37 3.13 -14.39 12.84
N GLN A 38 2.58 -14.73 14.01
CA GLN A 38 2.21 -16.12 14.31
C GLN A 38 1.17 -16.64 13.30
N MET A 39 0.08 -15.90 13.08
CA MET A 39 -0.97 -16.28 12.12
C MET A 39 -0.41 -16.40 10.69
N LEU A 40 0.48 -15.48 10.29
CA LEU A 40 1.13 -15.52 8.99
C LEU A 40 1.94 -16.81 8.80
N ALA A 41 2.68 -17.22 9.82
CA ALA A 41 3.46 -18.46 9.81
C ALA A 41 2.55 -19.71 9.80
N GLU A 42 1.47 -19.72 10.58
CA GLU A 42 0.50 -20.82 10.63
C GLU A 42 -0.19 -21.04 9.28
N VAL A 43 -0.48 -19.97 8.54
CA VAL A 43 -1.10 -20.02 7.21
C VAL A 43 -0.08 -20.38 6.12
N GLY A 44 1.23 -20.29 6.41
CA GLY A 44 2.29 -20.58 5.45
C GLY A 44 2.44 -19.53 4.34
N LEU A 45 2.00 -18.31 4.57
CA LEU A 45 2.15 -17.20 3.62
C LEU A 45 3.54 -16.59 3.71
N ALA A 46 4.20 -16.47 2.55
CA ALA A 46 5.51 -15.83 2.44
C ALA A 46 5.37 -14.36 2.02
N PRO A 47 5.74 -13.40 2.89
CA PRO A 47 5.77 -11.99 2.53
C PRO A 47 6.77 -11.71 1.41
N MET A 48 6.37 -10.96 0.39
CA MET A 48 7.22 -10.52 -0.70
C MET A 48 7.77 -9.12 -0.40
N PRO A 49 9.08 -8.92 -0.23
CA PRO A 49 9.64 -7.61 0.05
C PRO A 49 9.53 -6.67 -1.16
N VAL A 50 9.12 -5.44 -0.91
CA VAL A 50 9.14 -4.33 -1.87
C VAL A 50 10.50 -3.64 -1.74
N LYS A 51 11.47 -4.07 -2.56
CA LYS A 51 12.89 -3.68 -2.47
C LYS A 51 13.10 -2.26 -3.02
N ILE A 52 12.89 -1.25 -2.20
CA ILE A 52 13.06 0.15 -2.59
C ILE A 52 14.55 0.49 -2.62
N HIS A 53 15.00 1.00 -3.78
CA HIS A 53 16.42 1.37 -3.97
C HIS A 53 16.89 2.40 -2.91
N LYS A 54 18.09 2.17 -2.37
CA LYS A 54 18.72 2.98 -1.29
C LYS A 54 18.00 2.99 0.05
N LEU A 55 16.89 2.27 0.19
CA LEU A 55 16.28 2.05 1.49
C LEU A 55 16.91 0.78 2.12
N PRO A 56 17.37 0.81 3.38
CA PRO A 56 17.86 -0.39 4.05
C PRO A 56 16.77 -1.47 4.16
N ALA A 57 17.17 -2.74 4.00
CA ALA A 57 16.23 -3.87 3.94
C ALA A 57 15.24 -3.96 5.13
N PRO A 58 15.60 -3.63 6.38
CA PRO A 58 14.64 -3.62 7.49
C PRO A 58 13.46 -2.65 7.33
N PHE A 59 13.59 -1.66 6.45
CA PHE A 59 12.53 -0.67 6.20
C PHE A 59 11.73 -0.94 4.93
N TRP A 60 12.00 -2.04 4.21
CA TRP A 60 11.20 -2.39 3.04
C TRP A 60 9.79 -2.81 3.46
N PRO A 61 8.76 -2.25 2.85
CA PRO A 61 7.42 -2.80 2.99
C PRO A 61 7.35 -4.21 2.43
N VAL A 62 6.37 -4.97 2.87
CA VAL A 62 6.13 -6.33 2.37
C VAL A 62 4.72 -6.45 1.81
N LEU A 63 4.57 -7.24 0.74
CA LEU A 63 3.30 -7.65 0.17
C LEU A 63 2.96 -9.07 0.62
N ILE A 64 1.74 -9.27 1.09
CA ILE A 64 1.20 -10.56 1.47
C ILE A 64 0.01 -10.86 0.55
N ALA A 65 0.07 -11.93 -0.22
CA ALA A 65 -1.04 -12.35 -1.08
C ALA A 65 -2.13 -12.98 -0.22
N LEU A 66 -3.37 -12.49 -0.34
CA LEU A 66 -4.51 -12.96 0.41
C LEU A 66 -5.55 -13.60 -0.51
N ASP A 67 -6.11 -14.72 -0.06
CA ASP A 67 -7.32 -15.31 -0.62
C ASP A 67 -8.43 -15.17 0.43
N LEU A 68 -9.25 -14.14 0.29
CA LEU A 68 -10.29 -13.83 1.29
C LEU A 68 -11.43 -14.87 1.30
N ASP A 69 -11.46 -15.79 0.37
CA ASP A 69 -12.42 -16.91 0.39
C ASP A 69 -11.95 -18.02 1.36
N GLN A 70 -10.69 -17.98 1.79
CA GLN A 70 -10.17 -18.81 2.87
C GLN A 70 -10.35 -18.12 4.22
N GLY A 71 -10.99 -18.78 5.18
CA GLY A 71 -11.30 -18.22 6.49
C GLY A 71 -10.07 -17.72 7.27
N THR A 72 -8.92 -18.41 7.13
CA THR A 72 -7.65 -18.03 7.78
C THR A 72 -7.07 -16.73 7.20
N HIS A 73 -7.10 -16.54 5.88
CA HIS A 73 -6.65 -15.30 5.22
C HIS A 73 -7.60 -14.14 5.53
N SER A 74 -8.88 -14.44 5.66
CA SER A 74 -9.92 -13.50 6.09
C SER A 74 -9.65 -13.02 7.52
N ALA A 75 -9.32 -13.92 8.45
CA ALA A 75 -8.97 -13.59 9.82
C ALA A 75 -7.68 -12.75 9.90
N LEU A 76 -6.67 -13.05 9.05
CA LEU A 76 -5.44 -12.27 8.95
C LEU A 76 -5.73 -10.84 8.44
N SER A 77 -6.62 -10.70 7.44
CA SER A 77 -7.06 -9.39 6.94
C SER A 77 -7.82 -8.60 8.00
N ALA A 78 -8.68 -9.25 8.79
CA ALA A 78 -9.39 -8.61 9.88
C ALA A 78 -8.44 -8.09 10.97
N LEU A 79 -7.45 -8.89 11.37
CA LEU A 79 -6.42 -8.46 12.31
C LEU A 79 -5.62 -7.26 11.77
N ALA A 80 -5.32 -7.23 10.47
CA ALA A 80 -4.66 -6.10 9.83
C ALA A 80 -5.54 -4.83 9.88
N VAL A 81 -6.86 -4.95 9.78
CA VAL A 81 -7.79 -3.83 9.97
C VAL A 81 -7.73 -3.31 11.41
N ASP A 82 -7.78 -4.20 12.40
CA ASP A 82 -7.69 -3.82 13.81
C ASP A 82 -6.36 -3.10 14.10
N MET A 83 -5.24 -3.60 13.55
CA MET A 83 -3.94 -2.96 13.64
C MET A 83 -3.93 -1.58 12.99
N ALA A 84 -4.50 -1.42 11.78
CA ALA A 84 -4.56 -0.14 11.10
C ALA A 84 -5.36 0.90 11.90
N ILE A 85 -6.49 0.50 12.49
CA ILE A 85 -7.32 1.36 13.35
C ILE A 85 -6.52 1.76 14.61
N ALA A 86 -5.83 0.82 15.24
CA ALA A 86 -5.02 1.09 16.43
C ALA A 86 -3.85 2.04 16.11
N ASP A 87 -3.13 1.80 15.01
CA ASP A 87 -1.96 2.57 14.60
C ASP A 87 -2.33 4.01 14.13
N THR A 88 -3.56 4.23 13.66
CA THR A 88 -4.07 5.55 13.27
C THR A 88 -4.84 6.26 14.39
N ALA A 89 -4.93 5.67 15.59
CA ALA A 89 -5.52 6.33 16.73
C ALA A 89 -4.71 7.59 17.15
N PRO A 90 -5.37 8.66 17.60
CA PRO A 90 -4.70 9.92 17.94
C PRO A 90 -3.51 9.74 18.90
N GLN A 91 -3.66 8.89 19.91
CA GLN A 91 -2.59 8.61 20.88
C GLN A 91 -1.38 7.91 20.24
N ALA A 92 -1.61 6.96 19.33
CA ALA A 92 -0.53 6.28 18.61
C ALA A 92 0.23 7.27 17.71
N MET A 93 -0.49 8.16 17.04
CA MET A 93 0.08 9.20 16.18
C MET A 93 0.88 10.23 16.98
N GLU A 94 0.39 10.68 18.14
CA GLU A 94 1.11 11.59 19.04
C GLU A 94 2.44 10.98 19.54
N HIS A 95 2.49 9.68 19.73
CA HIS A 95 3.71 8.96 20.12
C HIS A 95 4.61 8.58 18.93
N GLY A 96 4.26 8.98 17.71
CA GLY A 96 5.04 8.69 16.51
C GLY A 96 5.07 7.20 16.14
N GLN A 97 4.02 6.45 16.50
CA GLN A 97 3.92 5.04 16.18
C GLN A 97 3.85 4.82 14.67
N ILE A 98 4.57 3.82 14.18
CA ILE A 98 4.59 3.45 12.76
C ILE A 98 3.26 2.78 12.39
N GLN A 99 2.65 3.22 11.29
CA GLN A 99 1.50 2.52 10.72
C GLN A 99 1.99 1.25 10.02
N ARG A 100 1.74 0.10 10.65
CA ARG A 100 2.16 -1.21 10.18
C ARG A 100 1.35 -1.68 8.99
N THR A 101 0.05 -1.46 9.01
CA THR A 101 -0.83 -1.78 7.88
C THR A 101 -0.94 -0.57 6.97
N CYS A 102 -0.34 -0.67 5.78
CA CYS A 102 -0.28 0.43 4.84
C CYS A 102 -1.49 0.49 3.91
N ALA A 103 -1.81 -0.64 3.25
CA ALA A 103 -2.92 -0.69 2.29
C ALA A 103 -3.36 -2.12 1.96
N TRP A 104 -4.61 -2.24 1.49
CA TRP A 104 -5.13 -3.39 0.75
C TRP A 104 -5.10 -3.04 -0.74
N ILE A 105 -4.44 -3.87 -1.55
CA ILE A 105 -4.27 -3.65 -2.98
C ILE A 105 -4.98 -4.75 -3.76
N PHE A 106 -5.80 -4.37 -4.72
CA PHE A 106 -6.48 -5.26 -5.64
C PHE A 106 -5.84 -5.11 -7.02
N SER A 107 -5.17 -6.15 -7.51
CA SER A 107 -4.36 -6.08 -8.72
C SER A 107 -4.41 -7.39 -9.51
N ASN A 108 -4.34 -7.29 -10.84
CA ASN A 108 -4.20 -8.45 -11.72
C ASN A 108 -2.74 -8.91 -11.84
N ALA A 109 -1.79 -8.05 -11.48
CA ALA A 109 -0.37 -8.37 -11.56
C ALA A 109 0.03 -9.47 -10.55
N PRO A 110 0.96 -10.36 -10.91
CA PRO A 110 1.62 -11.27 -9.97
C PRO A 110 2.34 -10.49 -8.85
N VAL A 111 2.48 -11.10 -7.66
CA VAL A 111 3.08 -10.44 -6.49
C VAL A 111 4.45 -9.82 -6.75
N GLY A 112 5.32 -10.53 -7.52
CA GLY A 112 6.66 -10.03 -7.83
C GLY A 112 6.67 -8.84 -8.79
N GLU A 113 5.72 -8.76 -9.72
CA GLU A 113 5.56 -7.62 -10.62
C GLU A 113 4.99 -6.43 -9.89
N LEU A 114 3.98 -6.64 -9.04
CA LEU A 114 3.41 -5.61 -8.19
C LEU A 114 4.46 -5.05 -7.21
N ALA A 115 5.27 -5.92 -6.58
CA ALA A 115 6.35 -5.49 -5.68
C ALA A 115 7.38 -4.62 -6.41
N ARG A 116 7.76 -4.99 -7.64
CA ARG A 116 8.68 -4.20 -8.47
C ARG A 116 8.07 -2.87 -8.87
N HIS A 117 6.80 -2.84 -9.25
CA HIS A 117 6.09 -1.61 -9.58
C HIS A 117 6.05 -0.65 -8.38
N LEU A 118 5.65 -1.13 -7.20
CA LEU A 118 5.62 -0.33 -5.97
C LEU A 118 7.01 0.18 -5.59
N ALA A 119 8.06 -0.65 -5.73
CA ALA A 119 9.43 -0.25 -5.45
C ALA A 119 9.91 0.87 -6.38
N THR A 120 9.57 0.79 -7.68
CA THR A 120 9.94 1.79 -8.68
C THR A 120 9.21 3.11 -8.45
N THR A 121 7.92 3.06 -8.18
CA THR A 121 7.09 4.25 -7.96
C THR A 121 7.35 4.94 -6.61
N ALA A 122 7.93 4.23 -5.63
CA ALA A 122 8.32 4.81 -4.35
C ALA A 122 9.54 5.76 -4.43
N ILE A 123 10.18 5.89 -5.59
CA ILE A 123 11.28 6.83 -5.79
C ILE A 123 10.91 7.84 -6.87
N ALA A 124 10.99 9.11 -6.52
CA ALA A 124 10.75 10.21 -7.45
C ALA A 124 11.89 11.23 -7.40
N ARG A 125 12.13 11.92 -8.51
CA ARG A 125 13.06 13.05 -8.55
C ARG A 125 12.30 14.34 -8.27
N HIS A 126 12.73 15.06 -7.25
CA HIS A 126 12.21 16.40 -6.97
C HIS A 126 12.82 17.39 -7.96
N LEU A 127 12.03 17.88 -8.92
CA LEU A 127 12.51 18.72 -10.02
C LEU A 127 13.31 19.94 -9.56
N PRO A 128 12.87 20.75 -8.59
CA PRO A 128 13.61 21.95 -8.18
C PRO A 128 15.00 21.66 -7.63
N SER A 129 15.21 20.51 -6.96
CA SER A 129 16.49 20.14 -6.37
C SER A 129 17.26 19.08 -7.15
N HIS A 130 16.67 18.48 -8.17
CA HIS A 130 17.18 17.33 -8.94
C HIS A 130 17.60 16.13 -8.10
N LYS A 131 17.15 16.06 -6.83
CA LYS A 131 17.49 14.97 -5.90
C LYS A 131 16.42 13.90 -5.92
N ALA A 132 16.86 12.64 -5.95
CA ALA A 132 15.96 11.52 -5.71
C ALA A 132 15.41 11.58 -4.28
N ARG A 133 14.12 11.35 -4.12
CA ARG A 133 13.41 11.35 -2.85
C ARG A 133 12.63 10.05 -2.72
N TRP A 134 12.61 9.51 -1.54
CA TRP A 134 11.72 8.43 -1.20
C TRP A 134 10.31 8.98 -0.96
N LEU A 135 9.36 8.50 -1.75
CA LEU A 135 7.97 8.91 -1.72
C LEU A 135 7.15 7.82 -1.02
N ARG A 136 6.77 8.07 0.22
CA ARG A 136 6.01 7.13 1.05
C ARG A 136 4.50 7.20 0.79
N TYR A 137 4.06 7.19 -0.47
CA TYR A 137 2.65 7.31 -0.83
C TYR A 137 1.77 6.15 -0.31
N TYR A 138 2.39 5.05 0.10
CA TYR A 138 1.73 3.92 0.72
C TYR A 138 1.59 4.06 2.25
N ASP A 139 2.23 5.03 2.87
CA ASP A 139 2.06 5.36 4.29
C ASP A 139 0.71 6.08 4.47
N PRO A 140 -0.23 5.57 5.29
CA PRO A 140 -1.55 6.16 5.45
C PRO A 140 -1.56 7.64 5.81
N LEU A 141 -0.56 8.12 6.56
CA LEU A 141 -0.44 9.54 6.91
C LEU A 141 -0.06 10.43 5.72
N VAL A 142 0.66 9.87 4.77
CA VAL A 142 1.08 10.57 3.53
C VAL A 142 0.04 10.37 2.44
N ALA A 143 -0.58 9.20 2.38
CA ALA A 143 -1.52 8.79 1.35
C ALA A 143 -2.66 9.79 1.13
N ASP A 144 -3.24 10.28 2.23
CA ASP A 144 -4.35 11.22 2.19
C ASP A 144 -4.05 12.49 1.39
N LEU A 145 -2.90 13.10 1.63
CA LEU A 145 -2.46 14.30 0.92
C LEU A 145 -1.94 13.96 -0.49
N PHE A 146 -1.23 12.84 -0.60
CA PHE A 146 -0.62 12.42 -1.85
C PHE A 146 -1.66 12.14 -2.93
N TRP A 147 -2.64 11.27 -2.64
CA TRP A 147 -3.64 10.87 -3.62
C TRP A 147 -4.55 12.03 -4.05
N GLN A 148 -4.87 12.95 -3.14
CA GLN A 148 -5.66 14.15 -3.45
C GLN A 148 -4.89 15.15 -4.33
N ALA A 149 -3.56 15.18 -4.22
CA ALA A 149 -2.71 16.07 -5.00
C ALA A 149 -2.31 15.49 -6.38
N CYS A 150 -2.57 14.19 -6.63
CA CYS A 150 -2.21 13.55 -7.88
C CYS A 150 -3.11 14.00 -9.03
N ALA A 151 -2.51 14.41 -10.15
CA ALA A 151 -3.22 14.56 -11.41
C ALA A 151 -3.68 13.18 -11.95
N PRO A 152 -4.71 13.12 -12.81
CA PRO A 152 -5.20 11.84 -13.36
C PRO A 152 -4.10 10.97 -14.00
N GLU A 153 -3.16 11.57 -14.70
CA GLU A 153 -2.06 10.87 -15.35
C GLU A 153 -1.09 10.26 -14.32
N GLN A 154 -0.88 10.95 -13.20
CA GLN A 154 -0.08 10.44 -12.08
C GLN A 154 -0.79 9.27 -11.41
N LEU A 155 -2.10 9.36 -11.17
CA LEU A 155 -2.90 8.26 -10.66
C LEU A 155 -2.81 7.04 -11.58
N ALA A 156 -2.96 7.22 -12.91
CA ALA A 156 -2.81 6.15 -13.89
C ALA A 156 -1.41 5.50 -13.84
N TYR A 157 -0.37 6.28 -13.58
CA TYR A 157 0.99 5.77 -13.44
C TYR A 157 1.18 4.97 -12.14
N PHE A 158 0.79 5.54 -11.00
CA PHE A 158 0.95 4.89 -9.70
C PHE A 158 0.07 3.65 -9.53
N LEU A 159 -1.13 3.67 -10.13
CA LEU A 159 -2.10 2.60 -10.04
C LEU A 159 -2.11 1.69 -11.28
N ARG A 160 -1.03 1.69 -12.08
CA ARG A 160 -0.92 0.77 -13.21
C ARG A 160 -1.04 -0.68 -12.73
N ASP A 161 -1.92 -1.46 -13.38
CA ASP A 161 -2.26 -2.84 -13.03
C ASP A 161 -2.91 -3.02 -11.64
N ILE A 162 -3.27 -1.91 -10.99
CA ILE A 162 -3.98 -1.89 -9.70
C ILE A 162 -5.43 -1.44 -9.96
N ALA A 163 -6.39 -2.33 -9.71
CA ALA A 163 -7.81 -2.02 -9.86
C ALA A 163 -8.31 -1.04 -8.78
N CYS A 164 -7.84 -1.20 -7.55
CA CYS A 164 -7.98 -0.22 -6.50
C CYS A 164 -6.97 -0.45 -5.37
N LEU A 165 -6.69 0.61 -4.62
CA LEU A 165 -5.92 0.61 -3.39
C LEU A 165 -6.82 1.17 -2.28
N ALA A 166 -6.88 0.49 -1.13
CA ALA A 166 -7.64 0.92 0.02
C ALA A 166 -6.73 1.05 1.24
N TYR A 167 -6.92 2.08 2.05
CA TYR A 167 -6.18 2.30 3.30
C TYR A 167 -7.08 2.93 4.36
N ILE A 168 -6.69 2.83 5.62
CA ILE A 168 -7.37 3.48 6.73
C ILE A 168 -6.63 4.79 7.04
N ASP A 169 -7.35 5.90 6.94
CA ASP A 169 -6.81 7.22 7.19
C ASP A 169 -6.72 7.56 8.70
N ARG A 170 -6.19 8.74 9.01
CA ARG A 170 -6.07 9.25 10.39
C ARG A 170 -7.40 9.48 11.11
N TRP A 171 -8.53 9.46 10.40
CA TRP A 171 -9.87 9.52 10.99
C TRP A 171 -10.51 8.12 11.10
N GLN A 172 -9.69 7.07 10.94
CA GLN A 172 -10.12 5.66 10.99
C GLN A 172 -11.18 5.32 9.94
N THR A 173 -11.15 6.01 8.82
CA THR A 173 -12.06 5.83 7.70
C THR A 173 -11.36 5.10 6.56
N LEU A 174 -12.04 4.10 5.97
CA LEU A 174 -11.53 3.41 4.79
C LEU A 174 -11.62 4.31 3.57
N GLN A 175 -10.49 4.73 3.09
CA GLN A 175 -10.31 5.45 1.83
C GLN A 175 -10.05 4.46 0.69
N VAL A 176 -10.53 4.79 -0.51
CA VAL A 176 -10.36 3.96 -1.72
C VAL A 176 -9.88 4.82 -2.86
N VAL A 177 -8.74 4.46 -3.42
CA VAL A 177 -8.15 5.11 -4.59
C VAL A 177 -8.28 4.18 -5.81
N ARG A 178 -8.72 4.73 -6.93
CA ARG A 178 -8.89 4.00 -8.20
C ARG A 178 -8.15 4.72 -9.31
N PRO A 179 -7.69 3.98 -10.33
CA PRO A 179 -7.23 4.62 -11.56
C PRO A 179 -8.37 5.43 -12.18
N PRO A 180 -8.08 6.53 -12.90
CA PRO A 180 -9.08 7.29 -13.62
C PRO A 180 -9.73 6.42 -14.72
N ASP A 181 -11.03 6.66 -14.98
CA ASP A 181 -11.84 5.89 -15.95
C ASP A 181 -11.37 6.02 -17.40
N SER A 182 -10.54 7.02 -17.72
CA SER A 182 -9.96 7.21 -19.03
C SER A 182 -8.48 6.86 -19.03
N CYS A 183 -8.08 5.87 -19.84
CA CYS A 183 -6.68 5.62 -20.17
C CYS A 183 -6.11 6.83 -20.93
N VAL A 184 -5.52 7.78 -20.21
CA VAL A 184 -4.62 8.75 -20.82
C VAL A 184 -3.29 8.01 -21.09
N PRO A 185 -2.76 7.97 -22.34
CA PRO A 185 -1.49 7.32 -22.61
C PRO A 185 -0.40 7.93 -21.74
N ALA A 186 0.43 7.09 -21.13
CA ALA A 186 1.53 7.50 -20.23
C ALA A 186 2.58 8.45 -20.86
N ALA A 187 2.47 8.72 -22.17
CA ALA A 187 3.36 9.58 -22.95
C ALA A 187 3.17 11.09 -22.73
N ALA A 188 2.11 11.50 -22.02
CA ALA A 188 1.75 12.93 -21.87
C ALA A 188 1.74 13.38 -20.40
N LEU A 189 2.71 12.92 -19.59
CA LEU A 189 2.82 13.45 -18.22
C LEU A 189 3.29 14.92 -18.29
N PRO A 190 2.50 15.88 -17.79
CA PRO A 190 2.99 17.25 -17.66
C PRO A 190 4.18 17.28 -16.70
N ALA A 191 5.07 18.26 -16.88
CA ALA A 191 6.20 18.50 -15.98
C ALA A 191 5.66 18.81 -14.58
N THR A 192 5.51 17.78 -13.78
CA THR A 192 5.15 17.88 -12.36
C THR A 192 6.39 18.16 -11.54
N ALA A 193 6.25 18.56 -10.28
CA ALA A 193 7.39 18.76 -9.38
C ALA A 193 8.24 17.48 -9.18
N TRP A 194 7.82 16.34 -9.77
CA TRP A 194 8.43 15.01 -9.65
C TRP A 194 8.59 14.35 -11.02
N GLU A 195 9.77 13.90 -11.33
CA GLU A 195 10.15 13.22 -12.56
C GLU A 195 10.46 11.74 -12.29
N ARG A 196 10.14 10.88 -13.27
CA ARG A 196 10.43 9.45 -13.20
C ARG A 196 11.95 9.23 -13.19
N LEU A 197 12.43 8.30 -12.36
CA LEU A 197 13.77 7.74 -12.44
C LEU A 197 13.72 6.42 -13.24
N ASP A 198 13.63 6.52 -14.58
CA ASP A 198 13.80 5.35 -15.44
C ASP A 198 15.30 5.05 -15.57
N GLY A 199 15.71 3.84 -15.26
CA GLY A 199 17.05 3.35 -15.57
C GLY A 199 18.06 3.30 -14.45
N ILE A 200 17.67 3.17 -13.20
CA ILE A 200 18.59 2.74 -12.14
C ILE A 200 18.53 1.22 -12.04
N GLY A 201 19.35 0.55 -12.86
CA GLY A 201 19.65 -0.87 -12.76
C GLY A 201 20.64 -1.14 -11.61
#